data_f128dd7abf4ca8def41e41406e7ef6f2
#
_entry.id   f128dd7abf4ca8def41e41406e7ef6f2
#
_cell.length_a   1.000
_cell.length_b   1.000
_cell.length_c   1.000
_cell.angle_alpha   90.00
_cell.angle_beta   90.00
_cell.angle_gamma   90.00
#
_symmetry.space_group_name_H-M   'P 1'
#
loop_
_entity.id
_entity.type
_entity.pdbx_description
1 polymer ?
#
loop_
_entity_poly.entity_id
_entity_poly.type
_entity_poly.pdbx_seq_one_letter_code
_entity_poly.pdbx_strand_id
1 'polypeptide(L)'
;MSHINPGDSDEPDSGTNNKGQMLSDGKIKSLSSNTSVHKRILVVDDNSDIAFTLRIGLEDSDPTMQVHSFDNPVTALLEFKPDFYDLLLIDVNMPLMDGFQLTHKLLQKDVNVRVCFMTSGEINMDAAREVHPLKSIGCFIKKPISTEQLVKRVRAELE
;
A
#
# COMPACT_ATOMS: atom_id res chain seq x y z
N MET A 1 -77.70 3.68 -33.20
CA MET A 1 -77.74 2.52 -32.32
C MET A 1 -76.34 2.06 -32.06
N SER A 2 -75.83 2.61 -31.12
CA SER A 2 -75.51 2.20 -29.77
C SER A 2 -74.98 0.78 -29.65
N HIS A 3 -73.76 0.69 -29.24
CA HIS A 3 -73.35 -0.19 -28.14
C HIS A 3 -71.88 0.01 -27.91
N ILE A 4 -71.64 0.72 -27.04
CA ILE A 4 -71.00 0.70 -25.77
C ILE A 4 -70.51 -0.68 -25.45
N ASN A 5 -69.22 -0.72 -25.25
CA ASN A 5 -68.72 -1.71 -24.33
C ASN A 5 -67.52 -1.10 -23.53
N PRO A 6 -67.73 -0.94 -22.26
CA PRO A 6 -66.69 -0.62 -21.37
C PRO A 6 -65.92 -1.88 -21.03
N GLY A 7 -64.82 -2.05 -21.62
CA GLY A 7 -63.83 -3.00 -21.15
C GLY A 7 -63.01 -2.35 -20.06
N ASP A 8 -63.58 -2.45 -18.94
CA ASP A 8 -62.88 -2.22 -17.70
C ASP A 8 -61.89 -3.36 -17.49
N SER A 9 -60.67 -3.09 -17.69
CA SER A 9 -59.62 -3.94 -17.23
C SER A 9 -58.78 -3.12 -16.28
N ASP A 10 -59.28 -3.11 -15.09
CA ASP A 10 -58.45 -2.81 -13.95
C ASP A 10 -57.30 -3.79 -13.92
N GLU A 11 -56.23 -3.40 -14.40
CA GLU A 11 -54.96 -3.97 -14.06
C GLU A 11 -54.75 -3.72 -12.57
N PRO A 12 -54.75 -4.73 -11.71
CA PRO A 12 -54.23 -4.58 -10.41
C PRO A 12 -52.72 -4.42 -10.59
N ASP A 13 -52.30 -3.25 -10.38
CA ASP A 13 -50.88 -2.96 -10.12
C ASP A 13 -50.42 -3.93 -9.02
N SER A 14 -49.88 -5.02 -9.45
CA SER A 14 -49.06 -5.85 -8.58
C SER A 14 -47.73 -5.17 -8.41
N GLY A 15 -47.78 -3.99 -7.85
CA GLY A 15 -46.63 -3.36 -7.31
C GLY A 15 -46.07 -4.24 -6.20
N THR A 16 -45.36 -5.25 -6.60
CA THR A 16 -44.56 -5.99 -5.70
C THR A 16 -43.51 -5.03 -5.17
N ASN A 17 -43.87 -4.43 -4.09
CA ASN A 17 -42.94 -3.61 -3.32
C ASN A 17 -41.84 -4.51 -2.76
N ASN A 18 -40.87 -4.77 -3.57
CA ASN A 18 -39.64 -5.37 -3.13
C ASN A 18 -38.81 -4.44 -2.21
N LYS A 19 -39.36 -3.30 -1.90
CA LYS A 19 -38.72 -2.31 -1.08
C LYS A 19 -38.48 -2.75 0.37
N GLY A 20 -39.31 -3.63 0.87
CA GLY A 20 -39.18 -4.09 2.24
C GLY A 20 -38.08 -5.10 2.48
N GLN A 21 -37.74 -5.86 1.48
CA GLN A 21 -36.74 -6.93 1.63
C GLN A 21 -35.28 -6.39 1.66
N MET A 22 -35.02 -5.29 1.03
CA MET A 22 -33.65 -4.75 0.96
C MET A 22 -33.25 -4.00 2.22
N LEU A 23 -34.20 -3.53 3.00
CA LEU A 23 -33.92 -2.69 4.17
C LEU A 23 -33.81 -3.48 5.46
N SER A 24 -34.35 -4.70 5.50
CA SER A 24 -34.33 -5.50 6.71
C SER A 24 -33.04 -6.26 6.96
N ASP A 25 -32.26 -6.46 5.93
CA ASP A 25 -31.15 -7.42 5.99
C ASP A 25 -29.83 -6.79 6.34
N GLY A 26 -29.66 -5.73 6.88
CA GLY A 26 -28.37 -5.23 7.40
C GLY A 26 -27.06 -5.73 6.72
N LYS A 27 -27.20 -6.71 5.84
CA LYS A 27 -26.10 -7.37 5.11
C LYS A 27 -25.39 -6.47 4.11
N ILE A 28 -26.03 -5.39 3.70
CA ILE A 28 -25.39 -4.41 2.83
C ILE A 28 -24.23 -3.71 3.52
N LYS A 29 -24.29 -3.58 4.84
CA LYS A 29 -23.18 -3.02 5.61
C LYS A 29 -21.96 -3.93 5.65
N SER A 30 -22.13 -5.23 5.53
CA SER A 30 -21.02 -6.16 5.51
C SER A 30 -20.27 -6.20 4.18
N LEU A 31 -20.92 -5.82 3.09
CA LEU A 31 -20.30 -5.76 1.77
C LEU A 31 -19.46 -4.49 1.57
N SER A 32 -19.78 -3.41 2.24
CA SER A 32 -19.02 -2.16 2.16
C SER A 32 -17.81 -2.13 3.09
N SER A 33 -17.73 -3.03 4.06
CA SER A 33 -16.61 -3.10 5.00
C SER A 33 -15.45 -3.98 4.54
N ASN A 34 -15.56 -4.64 3.39
CA ASN A 34 -14.50 -5.47 2.82
C ASN A 34 -13.55 -4.73 1.87
N THR A 35 -13.46 -3.42 1.96
CA THR A 35 -12.28 -2.73 1.45
C THR A 35 -11.13 -3.01 2.41
N SER A 36 -10.43 -4.11 2.16
CA SER A 36 -9.16 -4.35 2.84
C SER A 36 -8.26 -3.14 2.57
N VAL A 37 -7.94 -2.43 3.62
CA VAL A 37 -7.01 -1.31 3.53
C VAL A 37 -5.65 -1.91 3.24
N HIS A 38 -5.21 -1.83 1.99
CA HIS A 38 -3.89 -2.29 1.61
C HIS A 38 -2.83 -1.32 2.14
N LYS A 39 -1.80 -1.88 2.72
CA LYS A 39 -0.57 -1.17 3.06
C LYS A 39 0.37 -1.21 1.87
N ARG A 40 0.72 -0.04 1.37
CA ARG A 40 1.55 0.10 0.17
C ARG A 40 2.99 0.35 0.55
N ILE A 41 3.86 -0.51 0.06
CA ILE A 41 5.28 -0.52 0.38
C ILE A 41 6.08 -0.32 -0.90
N LEU A 42 7.04 0.58 -0.87
CA LEU A 42 8.03 0.73 -1.92
C LEU A 42 9.33 0.07 -1.48
N VAL A 43 9.87 -0.84 -2.28
CA VAL A 43 11.19 -1.45 -2.08
C VAL A 43 12.14 -0.94 -3.16
N VAL A 44 13.30 -0.46 -2.75
CA VAL A 44 14.38 -0.07 -3.67
C VAL A 44 15.68 -0.74 -3.24
N ASP A 45 16.19 -1.61 -4.10
CA ASP A 45 17.46 -2.32 -3.93
C ASP A 45 18.08 -2.54 -5.31
N ASP A 46 19.32 -2.14 -5.54
CA ASP A 46 19.96 -2.23 -6.86
C ASP A 46 20.20 -3.68 -7.33
N ASN A 47 20.09 -4.64 -6.44
CA ASN A 47 20.04 -6.04 -6.81
C ASN A 47 18.59 -6.45 -7.10
N SER A 48 18.30 -6.69 -8.38
CA SER A 48 16.95 -7.04 -8.84
C SER A 48 16.39 -8.30 -8.19
N ASP A 49 17.24 -9.30 -7.92
CA ASP A 49 16.83 -10.55 -7.28
C ASP A 49 16.44 -10.32 -5.83
N ILE A 50 17.17 -9.47 -5.13
CA ILE A 50 16.83 -9.07 -3.75
C ILE A 50 15.53 -8.27 -3.74
N ALA A 51 15.40 -7.26 -4.57
CA ALA A 51 14.18 -6.45 -4.67
C ALA A 51 12.95 -7.31 -4.96
N PHE A 52 13.07 -8.24 -5.89
CA PHE A 52 12.01 -9.20 -6.23
C PHE A 52 11.67 -10.13 -5.06
N THR A 53 12.70 -10.71 -4.43
CA THR A 53 12.53 -11.65 -3.30
C THR A 53 11.84 -10.96 -2.11
N LEU A 54 12.23 -9.73 -1.80
CA LEU A 54 11.61 -8.95 -0.72
C LEU A 54 10.14 -8.67 -1.02
N ARG A 55 9.82 -8.29 -2.26
CA ARG A 55 8.45 -8.08 -2.71
C ARG A 55 7.60 -9.32 -2.51
N ILE A 56 8.02 -10.44 -3.10
CA ILE A 56 7.26 -11.70 -3.02
C ILE A 56 7.13 -12.17 -1.57
N GLY A 57 8.20 -12.10 -0.80
CA GLY A 57 8.18 -12.50 0.61
C GLY A 57 7.20 -11.71 1.46
N LEU A 58 7.09 -10.41 1.24
CA LEU A 58 6.14 -9.55 1.94
C LEU A 58 4.69 -9.83 1.51
N GLU A 59 4.42 -9.89 0.21
CA GLU A 59 3.07 -10.11 -0.33
C GLU A 59 2.53 -11.50 0.01
N ASP A 60 3.36 -12.55 -0.05
CA ASP A 60 2.97 -13.92 0.30
C ASP A 60 2.69 -14.07 1.79
N SER A 61 3.45 -13.36 2.63
CA SER A 61 3.30 -13.44 4.08
C SER A 61 2.15 -12.63 4.63
N ASP A 62 1.74 -11.60 3.91
CA ASP A 62 0.65 -10.73 4.31
C ASP A 62 -0.12 -10.18 3.09
N PRO A 63 -1.29 -10.77 2.78
CA PRO A 63 -2.11 -10.35 1.64
C PRO A 63 -2.63 -8.91 1.72
N THR A 64 -2.49 -8.24 2.86
CA THR A 64 -2.84 -6.82 2.99
C THR A 64 -1.72 -5.89 2.54
N MET A 65 -0.53 -6.42 2.29
CA MET A 65 0.60 -5.67 1.75
C MET A 65 0.59 -5.68 0.23
N GLN A 66 0.77 -4.52 -0.35
CA GLN A 66 0.97 -4.32 -1.78
C GLN A 66 2.35 -3.71 -1.97
N VAL A 67 3.23 -4.40 -2.68
CA VAL A 67 4.64 -4.02 -2.77
C VAL A 67 5.02 -3.67 -4.20
N HIS A 68 5.57 -2.48 -4.38
CA HIS A 68 6.23 -2.08 -5.61
C HIS A 68 7.74 -2.15 -5.40
N SER A 69 8.46 -2.79 -6.29
CA SER A 69 9.91 -2.94 -6.19
C SER A 69 10.63 -2.34 -7.38
N PHE A 70 11.72 -1.65 -7.12
CA PHE A 70 12.59 -1.05 -8.11
C PHE A 70 14.04 -1.46 -7.84
N ASP A 71 14.77 -1.77 -8.91
CA ASP A 71 16.20 -2.05 -8.88
C ASP A 71 17.07 -0.87 -9.32
N ASN A 72 16.43 0.27 -9.58
CA ASN A 72 17.10 1.51 -9.97
C ASN A 72 16.54 2.68 -9.17
N PRO A 73 17.37 3.41 -8.40
CA PRO A 73 16.91 4.51 -7.58
C PRO A 73 16.37 5.69 -8.40
N VAL A 74 16.88 5.90 -9.59
CA VAL A 74 16.41 6.98 -10.48
C VAL A 74 14.99 6.69 -10.97
N THR A 75 14.74 5.46 -11.39
CA THR A 75 13.40 5.01 -11.81
C THR A 75 12.42 5.08 -10.64
N ALA A 76 12.83 4.62 -9.46
CA ALA A 76 12.02 4.71 -8.25
C ALA A 76 11.60 6.17 -7.95
N LEU A 77 12.55 7.11 -8.08
CA LEU A 77 12.28 8.53 -7.87
C LEU A 77 11.29 9.10 -8.91
N LEU A 78 11.46 8.73 -10.17
CA LEU A 78 10.60 9.21 -11.26
C LEU A 78 9.17 8.69 -11.17
N GLU A 79 9.01 7.45 -10.73
CA GLU A 79 7.70 6.80 -10.62
C GLU A 79 7.03 6.97 -9.25
N PHE A 80 7.73 7.59 -8.31
CA PHE A 80 7.20 7.81 -6.97
C PHE A 80 5.95 8.69 -6.99
N LYS A 81 4.94 8.24 -6.26
CA LYS A 81 3.67 8.97 -6.09
C LYS A 81 3.55 9.45 -4.65
N PRO A 82 3.47 10.77 -4.42
CA PRO A 82 3.20 11.33 -3.09
C PRO A 82 1.87 10.83 -2.52
N ASP A 83 1.77 10.72 -1.21
CA ASP A 83 0.57 10.27 -0.48
C ASP A 83 0.06 8.88 -0.89
N PHE A 84 0.91 8.09 -1.52
CA PHE A 84 0.55 6.76 -2.02
C PHE A 84 1.13 5.63 -1.18
N TYR A 85 2.36 5.78 -0.70
CA TYR A 85 3.06 4.74 0.04
C TYR A 85 2.96 4.97 1.55
N ASP A 86 2.82 3.87 2.29
CA ASP A 86 2.84 3.87 3.76
C ASP A 86 4.26 3.68 4.31
N LEU A 87 5.10 2.94 3.58
CA LEU A 87 6.46 2.63 3.99
C LEU A 87 7.39 2.52 2.78
N LEU A 88 8.60 3.03 2.95
CA LEU A 88 9.71 2.84 2.01
C LEU A 88 10.75 1.91 2.64
N LEU A 89 11.17 0.89 1.93
CA LEU A 89 12.31 0.03 2.25
C LEU A 89 13.42 0.32 1.26
N ILE A 90 14.48 0.97 1.70
CA ILE A 90 15.51 1.50 0.80
C ILE A 90 16.87 0.95 1.18
N ASP A 91 17.54 0.27 0.23
CA ASP A 91 18.93 -0.11 0.38
C ASP A 91 19.83 1.14 0.41
N VAL A 92 20.75 1.16 1.36
CA VAL A 92 21.67 2.31 1.53
C VAL A 92 22.71 2.34 0.41
N ASN A 93 23.29 1.19 0.07
CA ASN A 93 24.41 1.10 -0.85
C ASN A 93 23.96 0.77 -2.27
N MET A 94 23.74 1.80 -3.06
CA MET A 94 23.36 1.67 -4.46
C MET A 94 24.25 2.54 -5.33
N PRO A 95 24.55 2.12 -6.59
CA PRO A 95 25.24 2.97 -7.54
C PRO A 95 24.35 4.13 -8.00
N LEU A 96 24.92 5.17 -8.56
CA LEU A 96 24.27 6.38 -9.09
C LEU A 96 23.69 7.29 -8.02
N MET A 97 22.93 6.74 -7.09
CA MET A 97 22.31 7.47 -5.98
C MET A 97 22.18 6.52 -4.80
N ASP A 98 22.79 6.83 -3.68
CA ASP A 98 22.66 6.02 -2.49
C ASP A 98 21.26 6.17 -1.84
N GLY A 99 20.97 5.29 -0.88
CA GLY A 99 19.66 5.28 -0.23
C GLY A 99 19.34 6.54 0.54
N PHE A 100 20.31 7.21 1.11
CA PHE A 100 20.11 8.48 1.82
C PHE A 100 19.79 9.62 0.84
N GLN A 101 20.51 9.71 -0.25
CA GLN A 101 20.24 10.70 -1.31
C GLN A 101 18.86 10.49 -1.93
N LEU A 102 18.50 9.24 -2.22
CA LEU A 102 17.16 8.91 -2.72
C LEU A 102 16.09 9.32 -1.72
N THR A 103 16.24 8.94 -0.47
CA THR A 103 15.29 9.27 0.59
C THR A 103 15.10 10.77 0.75
N HIS A 104 16.19 11.53 0.71
CA HIS A 104 16.12 12.99 0.76
C HIS A 104 15.22 13.56 -0.34
N LYS A 105 15.37 13.06 -1.55
CA LYS A 105 14.54 13.49 -2.70
C LYS A 105 13.08 13.03 -2.59
N LEU A 106 12.85 11.81 -2.09
CA LEU A 106 11.49 11.29 -1.88
C LEU A 106 10.74 12.05 -0.79
N LEU A 107 11.43 12.39 0.31
CA LEU A 107 10.83 13.16 1.41
C LEU A 107 10.53 14.61 1.04
N GLN A 108 11.15 15.16 0.01
CA GLN A 108 10.75 16.45 -0.56
C GLN A 108 9.40 16.37 -1.28
N LYS A 109 9.03 15.17 -1.76
CA LYS A 109 7.74 14.92 -2.43
C LYS A 109 6.66 14.51 -1.44
N ASP A 110 7.02 13.77 -0.40
CA ASP A 110 6.12 13.28 0.64
C ASP A 110 6.84 13.22 1.99
N VAL A 111 6.61 14.22 2.82
CA VAL A 111 7.26 14.36 4.12
C VAL A 111 6.72 13.37 5.17
N ASN A 112 5.56 12.78 4.93
CA ASN A 112 4.87 11.96 5.92
C ASN A 112 5.16 10.46 5.79
N VAL A 113 5.77 10.04 4.67
CA VAL A 113 6.06 8.62 4.45
C VAL A 113 7.16 8.13 5.40
N ARG A 114 6.99 6.94 5.94
CA ARG A 114 8.01 6.29 6.77
C ARG A 114 9.07 5.61 5.92
N VAL A 115 10.28 5.60 6.43
CA VAL A 115 11.43 5.01 5.74
C VAL A 115 12.16 4.04 6.64
N CYS A 116 12.40 2.83 6.16
CA CYS A 116 13.33 1.87 6.71
C CYS A 116 14.51 1.70 5.77
N PHE A 117 15.71 1.88 6.29
CA PHE A 117 16.93 1.63 5.54
C PHE A 117 17.40 0.19 5.70
N MET A 118 17.84 -0.41 4.61
CA MET A 118 18.47 -1.73 4.60
C MET A 118 19.93 -1.59 4.21
N THR A 119 20.80 -2.30 4.91
CA THR A 119 22.22 -2.28 4.58
C THR A 119 22.93 -3.57 5.01
N SER A 120 23.92 -4.00 4.22
CA SER A 120 24.83 -5.08 4.59
C SER A 120 26.05 -4.58 5.37
N GLY A 121 26.27 -3.26 5.38
CA GLY A 121 27.40 -2.63 6.08
C GLY A 121 27.08 -2.15 7.48
N GLU A 122 27.99 -1.43 8.06
CA GLU A 122 27.76 -0.70 9.31
C GLU A 122 26.83 0.49 9.06
N ILE A 123 25.92 0.70 10.00
CA ILE A 123 24.96 1.79 9.92
C ILE A 123 25.55 3.02 10.59
N ASN A 124 25.84 4.04 9.79
CA ASN A 124 26.17 5.34 10.34
C ASN A 124 24.88 6.09 10.68
N MET A 125 24.42 5.88 11.90
CA MET A 125 23.18 6.50 12.40
C MET A 125 23.25 8.03 12.41
N ASP A 126 24.43 8.59 12.63
CA ASP A 126 24.61 10.04 12.71
C ASP A 126 24.47 10.67 11.33
N ALA A 127 25.07 10.07 10.30
CA ALA A 127 24.89 10.50 8.92
C ALA A 127 23.42 10.44 8.47
N ALA A 128 22.69 9.39 8.87
CA ALA A 128 21.27 9.28 8.56
C ALA A 128 20.44 10.39 9.23
N ARG A 129 20.75 10.74 10.46
CA ARG A 129 20.05 11.78 11.23
C ARG A 129 20.30 13.19 10.72
N GLU A 130 21.50 13.45 10.19
CA GLU A 130 21.84 14.76 9.62
C GLU A 130 21.05 15.09 8.36
N VAL A 131 20.67 14.06 7.60
CA VAL A 131 20.05 14.22 6.27
C VAL A 131 18.52 14.15 6.32
N HIS A 132 17.96 13.55 7.36
CA HIS A 132 16.52 13.26 7.40
C HIS A 132 15.85 13.69 8.70
N PRO A 133 14.60 14.18 8.63
CA PRO A 133 13.78 14.40 9.80
C PRO A 133 13.62 13.08 10.58
N LEU A 134 13.95 13.09 11.86
CA LEU A 134 13.87 11.90 12.73
C LEU A 134 12.50 11.23 12.71
N LYS A 135 11.45 11.99 12.44
CA LYS A 135 10.08 11.47 12.37
C LYS A 135 9.81 10.53 11.19
N SER A 136 10.56 10.69 10.11
CA SER A 136 10.39 9.88 8.89
C SER A 136 11.21 8.59 8.94
N ILE A 137 12.24 8.51 9.78
CA ILE A 137 13.06 7.31 9.90
C ILE A 137 12.36 6.35 10.85
N GLY A 138 11.81 5.27 10.30
CA GLY A 138 11.19 4.20 11.06
C GLY A 138 12.22 3.23 11.63
N CYS A 139 12.98 2.58 10.77
CA CYS A 139 13.92 1.54 11.21
C CYS A 139 15.16 1.40 10.32
N PHE A 140 16.12 0.66 10.87
CA PHE A 140 17.30 0.18 10.15
C PHE A 140 17.29 -1.35 10.18
N ILE A 141 17.48 -1.95 9.02
CA ILE A 141 17.47 -3.38 8.80
C ILE A 141 18.85 -3.80 8.30
N LYS A 142 19.51 -4.70 9.05
CA LYS A 142 20.78 -5.26 8.63
C LYS A 142 20.53 -6.47 7.74
N LYS A 143 21.15 -6.49 6.56
CA LYS A 143 21.15 -7.64 5.67
C LYS A 143 22.29 -8.61 6.03
N PRO A 144 22.12 -9.92 5.86
CA PRO A 144 20.90 -10.60 5.42
C PRO A 144 19.83 -10.65 6.49
N ILE A 145 18.57 -10.59 6.08
CA ILE A 145 17.42 -10.75 6.96
C ILE A 145 16.50 -11.84 6.40
N SER A 146 15.95 -12.68 7.28
CA SER A 146 14.95 -13.64 6.85
C SER A 146 13.61 -12.96 6.50
N THR A 147 12.83 -13.58 5.63
CA THR A 147 11.49 -13.07 5.28
C THR A 147 10.62 -12.89 6.51
N GLU A 148 10.63 -13.83 7.43
CA GLU A 148 9.87 -13.77 8.68
C GLU A 148 10.25 -12.55 9.53
N GLN A 149 11.54 -12.32 9.71
CA GLN A 149 12.03 -11.16 10.46
C GLN A 149 11.71 -9.85 9.76
N LEU A 150 11.81 -9.81 8.43
CA LEU A 150 11.45 -8.63 7.63
C LEU A 150 9.96 -8.31 7.79
N VAL A 151 9.09 -9.28 7.62
CA VAL A 151 7.64 -9.11 7.77
C VAL A 151 7.29 -8.58 9.16
N LYS A 152 7.90 -9.12 10.19
CA LYS A 152 7.71 -8.66 11.58
C LYS A 152 8.12 -7.18 11.73
N ARG A 153 9.25 -6.79 11.17
CA ARG A 153 9.74 -5.41 11.23
C ARG A 153 8.82 -4.46 10.45
N VAL A 154 8.43 -4.84 9.26
CA VAL A 154 7.53 -4.04 8.41
C VAL A 154 6.17 -3.85 9.08
N ARG A 155 5.59 -4.89 9.65
CA ARG A 155 4.33 -4.78 10.40
C ARG A 155 4.44 -3.79 11.56
N ALA A 156 5.52 -3.87 12.32
CA ALA A 156 5.74 -2.95 13.45
C ALA A 156 5.80 -1.48 13.00
N GLU A 157 6.32 -1.21 11.82
CA GLU A 157 6.40 0.16 11.27
C GLU A 157 5.07 0.63 10.66
N LEU A 158 4.20 -0.28 10.27
CA LEU A 158 2.90 0.03 9.67
C LEU A 158 1.77 0.18 10.70
N GLU A 159 2.02 -0.20 11.93
CA GLU A 159 1.12 0.04 13.05
C GLU A 159 1.25 1.50 13.56
#